data_1672a7e497831873022e8719a483a7d4
#
_entry.id   1672a7e497831873022e8719a483a7d4
#
_cell.length_a   1.000
_cell.length_b   1.000
_cell.length_c   1.000
_cell.angle_alpha   90.00
_cell.angle_beta   90.00
_cell.angle_gamma   90.00
#
_symmetry.space_group_name_H-M   'P 1'
#
loop_
_entity.id
_entity.type
_entity.pdbx_description
1 polymer ?
#
loop_
_entity_poly.entity_id
_entity_poly.type
_entity_poly.pdbx_seq_one_letter_code
_entity_poly.pdbx_strand_id
1 'polypeptide(L)'
;MLSVDAAGNFYPCTRFAAYSLRSKKPIIIGNVNDGIDKNKLRPFLTLDRCTQSRQECIDCEVASGCAWCQGENYDAAESPTIYQRATAICKMHKARVRANNYYWNKLYRKLELENRREEFEKNHRDVKPEIC
;
A
#
# COMPACT_ATOMS: atom_id res chain seq x y z
N MET A 1 12.57 3.50 1.86
CA MET A 1 13.05 2.98 3.18
C MET A 1 13.89 1.75 2.87
N LEU A 2 15.17 1.74 3.22
CA LEU A 2 16.05 0.58 3.06
C LEU A 2 16.10 -0.21 4.36
N SER A 3 16.28 -1.53 4.26
CA SER A 3 16.62 -2.38 5.42
C SER A 3 17.84 -3.24 5.13
N VAL A 4 18.53 -3.65 6.19
CA VAL A 4 19.73 -4.48 6.14
C VAL A 4 19.56 -5.65 7.11
N ASP A 5 20.04 -6.83 6.73
CA ASP A 5 20.08 -7.99 7.61
C ASP A 5 21.46 -8.16 8.28
N ALA A 6 21.58 -9.14 9.16
CA ALA A 6 22.83 -9.42 9.88
C ALA A 6 23.99 -9.88 8.96
N ALA A 7 23.70 -10.36 7.75
CA ALA A 7 24.67 -10.71 6.73
C ALA A 7 25.09 -9.51 5.86
N GLY A 8 24.55 -8.32 6.15
CA GLY A 8 24.83 -7.09 5.40
C GLY A 8 24.06 -6.94 4.09
N ASN A 9 23.06 -7.77 3.81
CA ASN A 9 22.29 -7.64 2.58
C ASN A 9 21.29 -6.50 2.67
N PHE A 10 21.20 -5.71 1.61
CA PHE A 10 20.23 -4.63 1.47
C PHE A 10 18.93 -5.10 0.80
N TYR A 11 17.82 -4.62 1.31
CA TYR A 11 16.48 -4.87 0.79
C TYR A 11 15.76 -3.54 0.50
N PRO A 12 14.81 -3.48 -0.46
CA PRO A 12 14.02 -2.28 -0.76
C PRO A 12 13.25 -1.77 0.47
N CYS A 13 12.74 -2.69 1.29
CA CYS A 13 12.22 -2.44 2.64
C CYS A 13 12.20 -3.76 3.43
N THR A 14 11.89 -3.69 4.72
CA THR A 14 11.82 -4.87 5.61
C THR A 14 10.91 -5.99 5.11
N ARG A 15 9.86 -5.65 4.34
CA ARG A 15 8.90 -6.63 3.80
C ARG A 15 9.46 -7.52 2.70
N PHE A 16 10.63 -7.19 2.13
CA PHE A 16 11.32 -8.03 1.13
C PHE A 16 12.43 -8.90 1.73
N ALA A 17 12.68 -8.79 3.02
CA ALA A 17 13.66 -9.62 3.72
C ALA A 17 13.10 -11.02 4.00
N ALA A 18 13.99 -12.02 4.08
CA ALA A 18 13.63 -13.42 4.24
C ALA A 18 12.68 -13.69 5.43
N TYR A 19 12.91 -13.00 6.56
CA TYR A 19 12.11 -13.16 7.77
C TYR A 19 10.69 -12.58 7.68
N SER A 20 10.41 -11.75 6.67
CA SER A 20 9.10 -11.12 6.45
C SER A 20 8.25 -11.81 5.41
N LEU A 21 8.85 -12.63 4.55
CA LEU A 21 8.19 -13.32 3.44
C LEU A 21 7.68 -14.69 3.89
N ARG A 22 6.50 -15.07 3.42
CA ARG A 22 5.85 -16.37 3.70
C ARG A 22 6.10 -17.39 2.60
N SER A 23 6.10 -16.95 1.35
CA SER A 23 6.10 -17.85 0.20
C SER A 23 7.08 -17.46 -0.90
N LYS A 24 7.62 -16.27 -0.89
CA LYS A 24 8.51 -15.76 -1.94
C LYS A 24 9.96 -15.70 -1.48
N LYS A 25 10.87 -15.68 -2.44
CA LYS A 25 12.30 -15.46 -2.16
C LYS A 25 12.56 -13.98 -1.83
N PRO A 26 13.51 -13.69 -0.92
CA PRO A 26 13.90 -12.33 -0.61
C PRO A 26 14.47 -11.60 -1.84
N ILE A 27 14.26 -10.29 -1.91
CA ILE A 27 14.81 -9.47 -2.99
C ILE A 27 15.96 -8.64 -2.44
N ILE A 28 17.19 -9.12 -2.68
CA ILE A 28 18.42 -8.46 -2.28
C ILE A 28 18.82 -7.47 -3.38
N ILE A 29 18.99 -6.21 -2.99
CA ILE A 29 19.37 -5.10 -3.89
C ILE A 29 20.81 -4.63 -3.69
N GLY A 30 21.60 -5.33 -2.89
CA GLY A 30 23.01 -5.01 -2.64
C GLY A 30 23.49 -5.61 -1.32
N ASN A 31 24.72 -5.26 -0.97
CA ASN A 31 25.35 -5.69 0.28
C ASN A 31 26.25 -4.55 0.82
N VAL A 32 26.54 -4.56 2.12
CA VAL A 32 27.38 -3.53 2.78
C VAL A 32 28.79 -3.44 2.18
N ASN A 33 29.32 -4.52 1.60
CA ASN A 33 30.65 -4.54 0.99
C ASN A 33 30.65 -3.98 -0.45
N ASP A 34 29.58 -4.23 -1.21
CA ASP A 34 29.49 -3.91 -2.65
C ASP A 34 28.63 -2.67 -2.92
N GLY A 35 27.89 -2.21 -1.91
CA GLY A 35 26.93 -1.13 -2.04
C GLY A 35 25.60 -1.57 -2.64
N ILE A 36 24.81 -0.59 -3.08
CA ILE A 36 23.49 -0.82 -3.66
C ILE A 36 23.59 -1.00 -5.17
N ASP A 37 23.04 -2.09 -5.68
CA ASP A 37 22.86 -2.31 -7.11
C ASP A 37 21.70 -1.43 -7.62
N LYS A 38 22.05 -0.39 -8.36
CA LYS A 38 21.10 0.58 -8.90
C LYS A 38 20.09 -0.04 -9.87
N ASN A 39 20.48 -1.08 -10.61
CA ASN A 39 19.59 -1.76 -11.55
C ASN A 39 18.53 -2.59 -10.80
N LYS A 40 18.90 -3.22 -9.70
CA LYS A 40 17.97 -3.95 -8.85
C LYS A 40 17.06 -3.02 -8.03
N LEU A 41 17.56 -1.86 -7.65
CA LEU A 41 16.77 -0.86 -6.89
C LEU A 41 15.76 -0.14 -7.79
N ARG A 42 16.12 0.18 -9.03
CA ARG A 42 15.33 1.02 -9.95
C ARG A 42 13.85 0.60 -10.07
N PRO A 43 13.48 -0.69 -10.23
CA PRO A 43 12.07 -1.09 -10.29
C PRO A 43 11.26 -0.66 -9.07
N PHE A 44 11.86 -0.64 -7.89
CA PHE A 44 11.19 -0.25 -6.64
C PHE A 44 11.02 1.26 -6.48
N LEU A 45 11.84 2.06 -7.15
CA LEU A 45 11.72 3.52 -7.17
C LEU A 45 10.62 3.99 -8.13
N THR A 46 10.34 3.20 -9.17
CA THR A 46 9.32 3.50 -10.19
C THR A 46 8.00 2.79 -9.95
N LEU A 47 7.98 1.85 -8.99
CA LEU A 47 6.79 1.09 -8.65
C LEU A 47 5.83 1.97 -7.85
N ASP A 48 4.65 2.18 -8.39
CA ASP A 48 3.57 2.91 -7.76
C ASP A 48 2.28 2.08 -7.69
N ARG A 49 1.24 2.70 -7.20
CA ARG A 49 -0.06 2.06 -7.05
C ARG A 49 -0.68 1.67 -8.39
N CYS A 50 -0.48 2.48 -9.43
CA CYS A 50 -1.05 2.25 -10.75
C CYS A 50 -0.33 1.11 -11.46
N THR A 51 0.99 1.11 -11.45
CA THR A 51 1.81 0.05 -12.08
C THR A 51 1.61 -1.32 -11.45
N GLN A 52 1.17 -1.40 -10.20
CA GLN A 52 0.81 -2.66 -9.53
C GLN A 52 -0.66 -3.06 -9.68
N SER A 53 -1.54 -2.15 -10.07
CA SER A 53 -2.99 -2.39 -10.07
C SER A 53 -3.50 -2.80 -11.45
N ARG A 54 -4.36 -3.82 -11.48
CA ARG A 54 -5.17 -4.13 -12.66
C ARG A 54 -6.30 -3.11 -12.79
N GLN A 55 -6.92 -3.01 -13.97
CA GLN A 55 -8.04 -2.10 -14.22
C GLN A 55 -9.17 -2.29 -13.20
N GLU A 56 -9.51 -3.53 -12.84
CA GLU A 56 -10.50 -3.84 -11.81
C GLU A 56 -10.20 -3.25 -10.43
N CYS A 57 -8.92 -3.01 -10.11
CA CYS A 57 -8.50 -2.38 -8.86
C CYS A 57 -8.59 -0.85 -8.95
N ILE A 58 -8.36 -0.29 -10.13
CA ILE A 58 -8.48 1.15 -10.40
C ILE A 58 -9.95 1.55 -10.34
N ASP A 59 -10.83 0.77 -10.97
CA ASP A 59 -12.27 1.01 -11.02
C ASP A 59 -13.03 0.58 -9.75
N CYS A 60 -12.31 0.05 -8.76
CA CYS A 60 -12.95 -0.48 -7.55
C CYS A 60 -13.56 0.62 -6.68
N GLU A 61 -14.79 0.41 -6.22
CA GLU A 61 -15.55 1.31 -5.33
C GLU A 61 -14.79 1.78 -4.08
N VAL A 62 -13.78 1.00 -3.64
CA VAL A 62 -12.97 1.28 -2.46
C VAL A 62 -11.50 1.59 -2.81
N ALA A 63 -11.21 1.90 -4.07
CA ALA A 63 -9.86 2.11 -4.55
C ALA A 63 -9.09 3.14 -3.71
N SER A 64 -9.69 4.29 -3.41
CA SER A 64 -9.08 5.36 -2.61
C SER A 64 -8.72 4.95 -1.18
N GLY A 65 -9.54 4.11 -0.55
CA GLY A 65 -9.34 3.61 0.82
C GLY A 65 -8.60 2.28 0.90
N CYS A 66 -8.20 1.69 -0.24
CA CYS A 66 -7.54 0.40 -0.26
C CYS A 66 -6.09 0.51 0.21
N ALA A 67 -5.71 -0.30 1.20
CA ALA A 67 -4.33 -0.38 1.66
C ALA A 67 -3.41 -0.90 0.55
N TRP A 68 -2.22 -0.33 0.45
CA TRP A 68 -1.22 -0.69 -0.52
C TRP A 68 0.14 -0.89 0.15
N CYS A 69 0.75 -2.06 -0.08
CA CYS A 69 2.08 -2.39 0.38
C CYS A 69 2.78 -3.22 -0.69
N GLN A 70 3.88 -2.72 -1.24
CA GLN A 70 4.65 -3.40 -2.29
C GLN A 70 5.07 -4.81 -1.89
N GLY A 71 5.61 -4.96 -0.69
CA GLY A 71 6.10 -6.25 -0.19
C GLY A 71 4.99 -7.27 0.08
N GLU A 72 3.85 -6.84 0.62
CA GLU A 72 2.70 -7.73 0.79
C GLU A 72 2.12 -8.16 -0.56
N ASN A 73 2.04 -7.24 -1.52
CA ASN A 73 1.61 -7.57 -2.87
C ASN A 73 2.54 -8.60 -3.52
N TYR A 74 3.87 -8.42 -3.38
CA TYR A 74 4.86 -9.38 -3.87
C TYR A 74 4.70 -10.76 -3.24
N ASP A 75 4.60 -10.83 -1.90
CA ASP A 75 4.52 -12.09 -1.16
C ASP A 75 3.22 -12.86 -1.46
N ALA A 76 2.11 -12.15 -1.64
CA ALA A 76 0.81 -12.73 -1.93
C ALA A 76 0.50 -12.89 -3.43
N ALA A 77 1.39 -12.45 -4.34
CA ALA A 77 1.20 -12.60 -5.77
C ALA A 77 1.22 -14.10 -6.18
N GLU A 78 0.45 -14.45 -7.20
CA GLU A 78 0.42 -15.81 -7.77
C GLU A 78 1.77 -16.20 -8.40
N SER A 79 2.48 -15.22 -8.95
CA SER A 79 3.81 -15.38 -9.55
C SER A 79 4.84 -14.51 -8.83
N PRO A 80 6.17 -14.77 -8.94
CA PRO A 80 7.22 -13.98 -8.30
C PRO A 80 7.43 -12.65 -9.04
N THR A 81 6.46 -11.74 -8.94
CA THR A 81 6.48 -10.42 -9.56
C THR A 81 6.18 -9.32 -8.55
N ILE A 82 6.83 -8.15 -8.73
CA ILE A 82 6.51 -6.94 -7.96
C ILE A 82 5.37 -6.13 -8.58
N TYR A 83 4.88 -6.50 -9.76
CA TYR A 83 3.89 -5.75 -10.54
C TYR A 83 2.46 -6.31 -10.41
N GLN A 84 2.23 -7.22 -9.48
CA GLN A 84 0.91 -7.78 -9.24
C GLN A 84 0.38 -7.37 -7.88
N ARG A 85 -0.89 -6.93 -7.83
CA ARG A 85 -1.56 -6.61 -6.60
C ARG A 85 -2.14 -7.85 -5.93
N ALA A 86 -1.97 -7.96 -4.62
CA ALA A 86 -2.63 -8.99 -3.82
C ALA A 86 -4.13 -8.75 -3.76
N THR A 87 -4.93 -9.72 -4.15
CA THR A 87 -6.40 -9.67 -4.11
C THR A 87 -7.02 -10.49 -2.98
N ALA A 88 -6.24 -11.38 -2.36
CA ALA A 88 -6.70 -12.23 -1.25
C ALA A 88 -7.31 -11.44 -0.07
N ILE A 89 -6.81 -10.22 0.17
CA ILE A 89 -7.26 -9.34 1.25
C ILE A 89 -8.39 -8.38 0.84
N CYS A 90 -8.89 -8.43 -0.41
CA CYS A 90 -9.90 -7.50 -0.92
C CYS A 90 -11.18 -7.48 -0.08
N LYS A 91 -11.67 -8.65 0.34
CA LYS A 91 -12.88 -8.75 1.19
C LYS A 91 -12.71 -7.98 2.49
N MET A 92 -11.54 -8.13 3.14
CA MET A 92 -11.23 -7.42 4.38
C MET A 92 -11.12 -5.89 4.15
N HIS A 93 -10.45 -5.46 3.06
CA HIS A 93 -10.34 -4.05 2.73
C HIS A 93 -11.69 -3.41 2.43
N LYS A 94 -12.55 -4.09 1.66
CA LYS A 94 -13.91 -3.61 1.39
C LYS A 94 -14.73 -3.50 2.69
N ALA A 95 -14.65 -4.49 3.56
CA ALA A 95 -15.32 -4.43 4.87
C ALA A 95 -14.82 -3.27 5.73
N ARG A 96 -13.50 -3.05 5.78
CA ARG A 96 -12.90 -1.93 6.52
C ARG A 96 -13.36 -0.57 5.99
N VAL A 97 -13.36 -0.37 4.67
CA VAL A 97 -13.79 0.89 4.08
C VAL A 97 -15.28 1.14 4.35
N ARG A 98 -16.12 0.11 4.24
CA ARG A 98 -17.56 0.22 4.57
C ARG A 98 -17.78 0.56 6.06
N ALA A 99 -17.02 -0.07 6.96
CA ALA A 99 -17.09 0.25 8.38
C ALA A 99 -16.64 1.69 8.67
N ASN A 100 -15.55 2.15 8.03
CA ASN A 100 -15.11 3.53 8.13
C ASN A 100 -16.17 4.51 7.62
N ASN A 101 -16.74 4.25 6.44
CA ASN A 101 -17.80 5.10 5.88
C ASN A 101 -19.02 5.17 6.80
N TYR A 102 -19.42 4.03 7.39
CA TYR A 102 -20.51 4.01 8.37
C TYR A 102 -20.18 4.87 9.59
N TYR A 103 -18.97 4.74 10.16
CA TYR A 103 -18.54 5.52 11.32
C TYR A 103 -18.51 7.02 11.00
N TRP A 104 -17.89 7.41 9.88
CA TRP A 104 -17.79 8.81 9.49
C TRP A 104 -19.15 9.43 9.17
N ASN A 105 -20.04 8.70 8.48
CA ASN A 105 -21.41 9.16 8.24
C ASN A 105 -22.18 9.37 9.55
N LYS A 106 -21.99 8.49 10.53
CA LYS A 106 -22.59 8.66 11.86
C LYS A 106 -22.04 9.87 12.59
N LEU A 107 -20.71 10.08 12.50
CA LEU A 107 -20.06 11.26 13.08
C LEU A 107 -20.50 12.54 12.40
N TYR A 108 -20.58 12.56 11.07
CA TYR A 108 -21.09 13.71 10.30
C TYR A 108 -22.51 14.11 10.74
N ARG A 109 -23.40 13.15 10.85
CA ARG A 109 -24.78 13.42 11.35
C ARG A 109 -24.77 14.03 12.75
N LYS A 110 -23.88 13.55 13.63
CA LYS A 110 -23.72 14.13 14.97
C LYS A 110 -23.20 15.57 14.91
N LEU A 111 -22.22 15.84 14.06
CA LEU A 111 -21.64 17.18 13.88
C LEU A 111 -22.62 18.14 13.19
N GLU A 112 -23.48 17.64 12.27
CA GLU A 112 -24.59 18.43 11.70
C GLU A 112 -25.55 18.90 12.79
N LEU A 113 -25.93 17.99 13.70
CA LEU A 113 -26.80 18.32 14.84
C LEU A 113 -26.15 19.34 15.79
N GLU A 114 -24.81 19.38 15.86
CA GLU A 114 -24.03 20.28 16.69
C GLU A 114 -23.63 21.58 15.95
N ASN A 115 -24.12 21.85 14.73
CA ASN A 115 -23.74 22.99 13.86
C ASN A 115 -22.21 23.09 13.57
N ARG A 116 -21.49 21.97 13.61
CA ARG A 116 -20.03 21.92 13.34
C ARG A 116 -19.68 21.42 11.94
N ARG A 117 -20.66 21.15 11.11
CA ARG A 117 -20.45 20.57 9.78
C ARG A 117 -19.60 21.45 8.89
N GLU A 118 -19.87 22.76 8.86
CA GLU A 118 -19.15 23.70 7.98
C GLU A 118 -17.67 23.80 8.33
N GLU A 119 -17.34 23.79 9.60
CA GLU A 119 -15.95 23.82 10.07
C GLU A 119 -15.20 22.54 9.70
N PHE A 120 -15.84 21.40 9.85
CA PHE A 120 -15.26 20.11 9.52
C PHE A 120 -15.06 19.95 8.00
N GLU A 121 -16.03 20.32 7.18
CA GLU A 121 -15.93 20.27 5.72
C GLU A 121 -14.84 21.22 5.20
N LYS A 122 -14.69 22.41 5.81
CA LYS A 122 -13.64 23.35 5.46
C LYS A 122 -12.23 22.76 5.70
N ASN A 123 -12.06 22.04 6.78
CA ASN A 123 -10.77 21.46 7.17
C ASN A 123 -10.40 20.18 6.41
N HIS A 124 -11.36 19.55 5.68
CA HIS A 124 -11.15 18.27 5.02
C HIS A 124 -11.44 18.29 3.51
N ARG A 125 -11.73 19.47 2.94
CA ARG A 125 -12.08 19.62 1.51
C ARG A 125 -10.93 19.31 0.54
N ASP A 126 -9.69 19.39 0.98
CA ASP A 126 -8.52 19.36 0.11
C ASP A 126 -7.84 17.98 -0.02
N VAL A 127 -8.43 16.95 0.56
CA VAL A 127 -7.91 15.57 0.40
C VAL A 127 -8.74 14.84 -0.65
N LYS A 128 -8.64 15.28 -1.92
CA LYS A 128 -8.96 14.37 -3.03
C LYS A 128 -7.76 13.44 -3.22
N PRO A 129 -7.90 12.13 -3.03
CA PRO A 129 -6.86 11.21 -3.46
C PRO A 129 -6.76 11.35 -4.99
N GLU A 130 -5.62 11.77 -5.49
CA GLU A 130 -5.28 11.57 -6.89
C GLU A 130 -5.28 10.06 -7.12
N ILE A 131 -6.33 9.60 -7.76
CA ILE A 131 -6.41 8.24 -8.31
C ILE A 131 -5.84 8.37 -9.71
N CYS A 132 -4.87 7.51 -10.03
CA CYS A 132 -4.17 7.46 -11.32
C CYS A 132 -5.07 7.73 -12.52
#